data_80e4edba081e34aa34409eec92d2417f
#
_entry.id   80e4edba081e34aa34409eec92d2417f
#
_cell.length_a   1.000
_cell.length_b   1.000
_cell.length_c   1.000
_cell.angle_alpha   90.00
_cell.angle_beta   90.00
_cell.angle_gamma   90.00
#
_symmetry.space_group_name_H-M   'P 1'
#
loop_
_entity.id
_entity.type
_entity.pdbx_description
1 polymer ?
#
loop_
_entity_poly.entity_id
_entity_poly.type
_entity_poly.pdbx_seq_one_letter_code
_entity_poly.pdbx_strand_id
1 'polypeptide(L)'
;SPGTGPDYDMQALWREPDADRRSLKCFVLFSLRGMAAYNYHARVLGRIDPELDRFFCTALQAVGDPGQTTDALWQLVQATGEASYRCMELLDAANTGAFGDPEPVQVPLTIEKGPFIVISGHDLYDAQQLLEQTAGRGVNVYTHSEMLPAHGYPELKRRYPHLKGNFGTAWQNQQREFEDIPAPILFTTNCIMPLRASYADRVFTTSVVAYPGVPHIDEGRDFSPVIEKALELGGYAEDRMFTGINGGNTVMTGFARGTVLGVADKVIEAVKAGAIRHFFLVAGCDGARPGRNYYTEFVKQTPADTVVLTLACGKYRFNDLDLGTIG
;
A
#
# COMPACT_ATOMS: atom_id res chain seq x y z
N SER A 1 -17.12 -5.66 18.06
CA SER A 1 -18.25 -4.70 18.16
C SER A 1 -17.68 -3.30 18.30
N PRO A 2 -18.15 -2.29 17.56
CA PRO A 2 -17.79 -0.92 17.82
C PRO A 2 -18.14 -0.62 19.28
N GLY A 3 -17.15 -0.11 20.03
CA GLY A 3 -17.34 0.19 21.44
C GLY A 3 -18.46 1.21 21.62
N THR A 4 -19.28 1.03 22.63
CA THR A 4 -20.34 1.98 23.03
C THR A 4 -19.78 3.13 23.88
N GLY A 5 -18.47 3.33 23.90
CA GLY A 5 -17.82 4.44 24.58
C GLY A 5 -18.04 5.76 23.83
N PRO A 6 -17.94 6.92 24.49
CA PRO A 6 -17.96 8.19 23.81
C PRO A 6 -16.78 8.30 22.84
N ASP A 7 -17.01 8.90 21.68
CA ASP A 7 -15.96 9.20 20.73
C ASP A 7 -14.88 10.08 21.37
N TYR A 8 -13.62 9.84 20.98
CA TYR A 8 -12.51 10.67 21.47
C TYR A 8 -12.68 12.11 20.96
N ASP A 9 -12.73 13.08 21.91
CA ASP A 9 -12.84 14.49 21.56
C ASP A 9 -11.47 15.04 21.07
N MET A 10 -11.23 15.02 19.77
CA MET A 10 -10.07 15.65 19.15
C MET A 10 -9.92 17.14 19.48
N GLN A 11 -11.02 17.83 19.84
CA GLN A 11 -10.98 19.23 20.26
C GLN A 11 -10.15 19.41 21.54
N ALA A 12 -10.19 18.44 22.45
CA ALA A 12 -9.37 18.47 23.67
C ALA A 12 -7.88 18.52 23.35
N LEU A 13 -7.43 17.75 22.36
CA LEU A 13 -6.04 17.76 21.88
C LEU A 13 -5.66 19.09 21.25
N TRP A 14 -6.54 19.66 20.39
CA TRP A 14 -6.29 20.93 19.73
C TRP A 14 -6.28 22.14 20.68
N ARG A 15 -6.96 22.02 21.85
CA ARG A 15 -6.97 23.04 22.91
C ARG A 15 -5.78 22.98 23.86
N GLU A 16 -4.85 22.02 23.72
CA GLU A 16 -3.61 22.00 24.48
C GLU A 16 -2.86 23.33 24.25
N PRO A 17 -2.70 24.18 25.30
CA PRO A 17 -2.16 25.53 25.11
C PRO A 17 -0.68 25.56 24.77
N ASP A 18 0.08 24.57 25.24
CA ASP A 18 1.49 24.44 24.94
C ASP A 18 1.66 23.84 23.53
N ALA A 19 2.30 24.59 22.62
CA ALA A 19 2.47 24.22 21.23
C ALA A 19 3.33 22.99 21.04
N ASP A 20 4.38 22.82 21.86
CA ASP A 20 5.29 21.67 21.78
C ASP A 20 4.61 20.42 22.29
N ARG A 21 3.96 20.48 23.45
CA ARG A 21 3.18 19.35 23.95
C ARG A 21 2.05 18.94 23.00
N ARG A 22 1.34 19.91 22.42
CA ARG A 22 0.30 19.65 21.42
C ARG A 22 0.90 18.94 20.21
N SER A 23 2.03 19.39 19.68
CA SER A 23 2.70 18.80 18.53
C SER A 23 3.14 17.36 18.82
N LEU A 24 3.75 17.12 19.98
CA LEU A 24 4.19 15.78 20.39
C LEU A 24 3.04 14.82 20.60
N LYS A 25 1.95 15.25 21.24
CA LYS A 25 0.70 14.45 21.39
C LYS A 25 0.10 14.11 20.03
N CYS A 26 0.01 15.07 19.13
CA CYS A 26 -0.44 14.84 17.75
C CYS A 26 0.43 13.83 17.03
N PHE A 27 1.75 13.97 17.14
CA PHE A 27 2.70 13.05 16.52
C PHE A 27 2.47 11.61 16.99
N VAL A 28 2.39 11.40 18.31
CA VAL A 28 2.12 10.07 18.89
C VAL A 28 0.77 9.53 18.39
N LEU A 29 -0.31 10.32 18.50
CA LEU A 29 -1.65 9.86 18.10
C LEU A 29 -1.73 9.46 16.63
N PHE A 30 -1.15 10.26 15.72
CA PHE A 30 -1.16 9.92 14.30
C PHE A 30 -0.25 8.74 13.97
N SER A 31 0.87 8.57 14.68
CA SER A 31 1.73 7.38 14.56
C SER A 31 0.99 6.12 15.02
N LEU A 32 0.30 6.17 16.17
CA LEU A 32 -0.53 5.06 16.66
C LEU A 32 -1.62 4.67 15.66
N ARG A 33 -2.22 5.64 14.98
CA ARG A 33 -3.23 5.38 13.95
C ARG A 33 -2.65 4.59 12.78
N GLY A 34 -1.46 4.93 12.31
CA GLY A 34 -0.74 4.17 11.26
C GLY A 34 -0.37 2.76 11.74
N MET A 35 0.19 2.65 12.96
CA MET A 35 0.51 1.36 13.57
C MET A 35 -0.73 0.46 13.73
N ALA A 36 -1.88 1.02 14.11
CA ALA A 36 -3.12 0.26 14.28
C ALA A 36 -3.57 -0.41 12.97
N ALA A 37 -3.40 0.28 11.82
CA ALA A 37 -3.68 -0.30 10.52
C ALA A 37 -2.74 -1.49 10.21
N TYR A 38 -1.44 -1.35 10.47
CA TYR A 38 -0.47 -2.44 10.28
C TYR A 38 -0.73 -3.62 11.22
N ASN A 39 -1.03 -3.34 12.50
CA ASN A 39 -1.38 -4.36 13.48
C ASN A 39 -2.67 -5.10 13.08
N TYR A 40 -3.64 -4.40 12.49
CA TYR A 40 -4.86 -5.03 11.96
C TYR A 40 -4.53 -6.02 10.84
N HIS A 41 -3.71 -5.64 9.87
CA HIS A 41 -3.29 -6.53 8.77
C HIS A 41 -2.54 -7.77 9.27
N ALA A 42 -1.67 -7.62 10.27
CA ALA A 42 -1.00 -8.75 10.91
C ALA A 42 -1.99 -9.67 11.66
N ARG A 43 -2.95 -9.07 12.36
CA ARG A 43 -3.97 -9.78 13.16
C ARG A 43 -4.91 -10.61 12.30
N VAL A 44 -5.38 -10.12 11.15
CA VAL A 44 -6.25 -10.91 10.25
C VAL A 44 -5.53 -12.10 9.65
N LEU A 45 -4.19 -12.08 9.61
CA LEU A 45 -3.32 -13.20 9.24
C LEU A 45 -2.91 -14.07 10.45
N GLY A 46 -3.56 -13.88 11.61
CA GLY A 46 -3.33 -14.67 12.81
C GLY A 46 -2.08 -14.31 13.61
N ARG A 47 -1.43 -13.18 13.33
CA ARG A 47 -0.26 -12.72 14.08
C ARG A 47 -0.66 -11.62 15.07
N ILE A 48 -0.42 -11.88 16.35
CA ILE A 48 -0.78 -10.99 17.47
C ILE A 48 0.44 -10.78 18.35
N ASP A 49 0.68 -9.55 18.76
CA ASP A 49 1.68 -9.17 19.73
C ASP A 49 1.02 -8.44 20.93
N PRO A 50 0.88 -9.12 22.10
CA PRO A 50 0.25 -8.52 23.26
C PRO A 50 1.00 -7.32 23.85
N GLU A 51 2.30 -7.18 23.58
CA GLU A 51 3.07 -6.01 24.05
C GLU A 51 2.75 -4.78 23.21
N LEU A 52 2.56 -4.94 21.90
CA LEU A 52 2.03 -3.86 21.05
C LEU A 52 0.63 -3.44 21.51
N ASP A 53 -0.25 -4.39 21.79
CA ASP A 53 -1.61 -4.09 22.30
C ASP A 53 -1.55 -3.28 23.61
N ARG A 54 -0.68 -3.66 24.53
CA ARG A 54 -0.44 -2.88 25.78
C ARG A 54 0.12 -1.50 25.50
N PHE A 55 1.07 -1.41 24.56
CA PHE A 55 1.66 -0.12 24.18
C PHE A 55 0.61 0.84 23.64
N PHE A 56 -0.30 0.39 22.77
CA PHE A 56 -1.42 1.22 22.28
C PHE A 56 -2.23 1.83 23.43
N CYS A 57 -2.62 1.01 24.41
CA CYS A 57 -3.40 1.48 25.56
C CYS A 57 -2.62 2.52 26.37
N THR A 58 -1.35 2.24 26.68
CA THR A 58 -0.50 3.13 27.47
C THR A 58 -0.26 4.46 26.75
N ALA A 59 0.04 4.41 25.46
CA ALA A 59 0.32 5.61 24.69
C ALA A 59 -0.94 6.48 24.49
N LEU A 60 -2.12 5.88 24.26
CA LEU A 60 -3.38 6.61 24.19
C LEU A 60 -3.73 7.27 25.53
N GLN A 61 -3.51 6.59 26.67
CA GLN A 61 -3.71 7.20 27.99
C GLN A 61 -2.79 8.41 28.19
N ALA A 62 -1.50 8.29 27.81
CA ALA A 62 -0.55 9.39 27.92
C ALA A 62 -0.90 10.59 27.02
N VAL A 63 -1.39 10.36 25.82
CA VAL A 63 -1.88 11.45 24.93
C VAL A 63 -3.06 12.17 25.56
N GLY A 64 -3.98 11.44 26.23
CA GLY A 64 -5.14 12.01 26.91
C GLY A 64 -4.83 12.69 28.23
N ASP A 65 -3.66 12.48 28.82
CA ASP A 65 -3.29 13.04 30.13
C ASP A 65 -2.82 14.51 30.00
N PRO A 66 -3.51 15.48 30.62
CA PRO A 66 -3.09 16.87 30.62
C PRO A 66 -1.81 17.14 31.44
N GLY A 67 -1.44 16.22 32.36
CA GLY A 67 -0.28 16.34 33.23
C GLY A 67 1.05 15.92 32.60
N GLN A 68 1.06 15.43 31.34
CA GLN A 68 2.29 14.99 30.67
C GLN A 68 3.26 16.16 30.46
N THR A 69 4.52 15.94 30.85
CA THR A 69 5.59 16.91 30.56
C THR A 69 6.11 16.76 29.14
N THR A 70 6.76 17.81 28.63
CA THR A 70 7.40 17.76 27.29
C THR A 70 8.44 16.65 27.19
N ASP A 71 9.26 16.45 28.23
CA ASP A 71 10.28 15.40 28.28
C ASP A 71 9.66 13.99 28.26
N ALA A 72 8.58 13.77 29.00
CA ALA A 72 7.86 12.50 29.00
C ALA A 72 7.23 12.23 27.62
N LEU A 73 6.71 13.24 26.97
CA LEU A 73 6.17 13.12 25.61
C LEU A 73 7.26 12.83 24.56
N TRP A 74 8.46 13.39 24.70
CA TRP A 74 9.61 13.03 23.85
C TRP A 74 10.03 11.58 24.03
N GLN A 75 10.09 11.08 25.27
CA GLN A 75 10.33 9.67 25.52
C GLN A 75 9.24 8.79 24.90
N LEU A 76 7.98 9.22 24.99
CA LEU A 76 6.85 8.50 24.35
C LEU A 76 6.98 8.49 22.82
N VAL A 77 7.43 9.58 22.18
CA VAL A 77 7.69 9.63 20.74
C VAL A 77 8.75 8.59 20.35
N GLN A 78 9.85 8.47 21.09
CA GLN A 78 10.87 7.47 20.84
C GLN A 78 10.33 6.04 21.01
N ALA A 79 9.63 5.78 22.12
CA ALA A 79 8.98 4.48 22.36
C ALA A 79 7.96 4.13 21.26
N THR A 80 7.25 5.14 20.72
CA THR A 80 6.34 4.96 19.58
C THR A 80 7.09 4.55 18.32
N GLY A 81 8.28 5.11 18.09
CA GLY A 81 9.15 4.69 16.99
C GLY A 81 9.59 3.23 17.09
N GLU A 82 10.03 2.80 18.28
CA GLU A 82 10.41 1.40 18.54
C GLU A 82 9.23 0.44 18.39
N ALA A 83 8.06 0.81 18.90
CA ALA A 83 6.84 0.04 18.75
C ALA A 83 6.38 -0.03 17.28
N SER A 84 6.54 1.06 16.51
CA SER A 84 6.28 1.08 15.07
C SER A 84 7.18 0.09 14.32
N TYR A 85 8.47 0.08 14.61
CA TYR A 85 9.41 -0.87 14.02
C TYR A 85 8.99 -2.32 14.30
N ARG A 86 8.69 -2.65 15.57
CA ARG A 86 8.21 -3.97 15.97
C ARG A 86 6.89 -4.35 15.26
N CYS A 87 5.99 -3.38 15.08
CA CYS A 87 4.73 -3.60 14.36
C CYS A 87 4.97 -3.94 12.87
N MET A 88 5.95 -3.28 12.24
CA MET A 88 6.34 -3.59 10.86
C MET A 88 6.99 -4.97 10.73
N GLU A 89 7.83 -5.39 11.69
CA GLU A 89 8.37 -6.76 11.75
C GLU A 89 7.26 -7.81 11.87
N LEU A 90 6.27 -7.54 12.72
CA LEU A 90 5.11 -8.42 12.89
C LEU A 90 4.33 -8.56 11.59
N LEU A 91 4.12 -7.46 10.87
CA LEU A 91 3.42 -7.45 9.59
C LEU A 91 4.22 -8.16 8.50
N ASP A 92 5.54 -7.93 8.41
CA ASP A 92 6.43 -8.65 7.48
C ASP A 92 6.36 -10.17 7.73
N ALA A 93 6.47 -10.59 8.99
CA ALA A 93 6.36 -12.00 9.37
C ALA A 93 4.96 -12.60 9.10
N ALA A 94 3.90 -11.78 9.20
CA ALA A 94 2.55 -12.22 8.86
C ALA A 94 2.39 -12.43 7.35
N ASN A 95 2.80 -11.45 6.55
CA ASN A 95 2.70 -11.49 5.10
C ASN A 95 3.58 -12.59 4.50
N THR A 96 4.85 -12.65 4.88
CA THR A 96 5.78 -13.65 4.35
C THR A 96 5.43 -15.08 4.81
N GLY A 97 4.92 -15.21 6.05
CA GLY A 97 4.43 -16.49 6.56
C GLY A 97 3.17 -17.00 5.85
N ALA A 98 2.29 -16.11 5.38
CA ALA A 98 1.06 -16.46 4.70
C ALA A 98 1.26 -16.63 3.17
N PHE A 99 2.09 -15.78 2.56
CA PHE A 99 2.15 -15.65 1.09
C PHE A 99 3.53 -15.98 0.50
N GLY A 100 4.51 -16.34 1.35
CA GLY A 100 5.90 -16.58 0.97
C GLY A 100 6.73 -15.29 0.87
N ASP A 101 8.04 -15.42 0.82
CA ASP A 101 8.94 -14.30 0.61
C ASP A 101 8.75 -13.74 -0.81
N PRO A 102 8.59 -12.41 -0.97
CA PRO A 102 8.45 -11.81 -2.29
C PRO A 102 9.65 -12.07 -3.19
N GLU A 103 9.35 -12.43 -4.44
CA GLU A 103 10.34 -12.67 -5.51
C GLU A 103 10.23 -11.55 -6.55
N PRO A 104 11.35 -11.06 -7.12
CA PRO A 104 11.32 -10.08 -8.20
C PRO A 104 10.50 -10.58 -9.39
N VAL A 105 9.54 -9.76 -9.82
CA VAL A 105 8.66 -10.08 -10.93
C VAL A 105 8.38 -8.86 -11.79
N GLN A 106 8.33 -9.07 -13.10
CA GLN A 106 7.86 -8.08 -14.05
C GLN A 106 6.36 -8.21 -14.21
N VAL A 107 5.63 -7.11 -14.03
CA VAL A 107 4.17 -7.04 -14.05
C VAL A 107 3.72 -6.23 -15.27
N PRO A 108 2.89 -6.82 -16.16
CA PRO A 108 2.39 -6.11 -17.33
C PRO A 108 1.36 -5.03 -16.96
N LEU A 109 1.31 -3.98 -17.76
CA LEU A 109 0.28 -2.94 -17.72
C LEU A 109 -0.80 -3.17 -18.78
N THR A 110 -0.76 -4.28 -19.51
CA THR A 110 -1.79 -4.69 -20.46
C THR A 110 -2.98 -5.28 -19.73
N ILE A 111 -4.18 -4.80 -20.04
CA ILE A 111 -5.44 -5.33 -19.55
C ILE A 111 -6.02 -6.21 -20.65
N GLU A 112 -6.16 -7.51 -20.37
CA GLU A 112 -6.74 -8.47 -21.28
C GLU A 112 -8.24 -8.19 -21.48
N LYS A 113 -8.77 -8.53 -22.65
CA LYS A 113 -10.21 -8.44 -22.94
C LYS A 113 -11.05 -9.27 -21.98
N GLY A 114 -12.28 -8.86 -21.77
CA GLY A 114 -13.26 -9.56 -20.92
C GLY A 114 -13.38 -8.98 -19.53
N PRO A 115 -14.23 -9.57 -18.67
CA PRO A 115 -14.52 -9.08 -17.34
C PRO A 115 -13.28 -9.02 -16.46
N PHE A 116 -13.13 -7.92 -15.71
CA PHE A 116 -12.06 -7.78 -14.75
C PHE A 116 -12.45 -6.93 -13.54
N ILE A 117 -11.67 -7.03 -12.49
CA ILE A 117 -11.78 -6.24 -11.25
C ILE A 117 -10.45 -5.52 -11.03
N VAL A 118 -10.50 -4.26 -10.61
CA VAL A 118 -9.32 -3.53 -10.11
C VAL A 118 -9.36 -3.51 -8.60
N ILE A 119 -8.34 -4.06 -7.94
CA ILE A 119 -8.17 -4.01 -6.49
C ILE A 119 -7.10 -2.99 -6.12
N SER A 120 -7.45 -2.02 -5.27
CA SER A 120 -6.59 -0.93 -4.83
C SER A 120 -6.43 -0.91 -3.32
N GLY A 121 -5.28 -0.44 -2.85
CA GLY A 121 -4.91 -0.45 -1.44
C GLY A 121 -3.71 -1.34 -1.18
N HIS A 122 -3.63 -1.98 -0.02
CA HIS A 122 -2.48 -2.82 0.34
C HIS A 122 -2.81 -3.99 1.29
N ASP A 123 -4.09 -4.37 1.44
CA ASP A 123 -4.48 -5.54 2.22
C ASP A 123 -4.35 -6.82 1.37
N LEU A 124 -3.33 -7.63 1.67
CA LEU A 124 -3.08 -8.89 0.96
C LEU A 124 -4.09 -9.99 1.32
N TYR A 125 -4.66 -9.95 2.51
CA TYR A 125 -5.70 -10.92 2.90
C TYR A 125 -6.98 -10.69 2.11
N ASP A 126 -7.42 -9.45 1.98
CA ASP A 126 -8.57 -9.12 1.13
C ASP A 126 -8.30 -9.48 -0.35
N ALA A 127 -7.07 -9.23 -0.83
CA ALA A 127 -6.67 -9.64 -2.18
C ALA A 127 -6.77 -11.16 -2.37
N GLN A 128 -6.29 -11.95 -1.39
CA GLN A 128 -6.42 -13.41 -1.43
C GLN A 128 -7.88 -13.84 -1.47
N GLN A 129 -8.72 -13.30 -0.57
CA GLN A 129 -10.15 -13.65 -0.50
C GLN A 129 -10.89 -13.32 -1.81
N LEU A 130 -10.57 -12.17 -2.44
CA LEU A 130 -11.11 -11.83 -3.76
C LEU A 130 -10.65 -12.83 -4.83
N LEU A 131 -9.36 -13.17 -4.84
CA LEU A 131 -8.77 -14.11 -5.80
C LEU A 131 -9.36 -15.54 -5.65
N GLU A 132 -9.63 -15.98 -4.42
CA GLU A 132 -10.30 -17.25 -4.17
C GLU A 132 -11.73 -17.28 -4.76
N GLN A 133 -12.49 -16.20 -4.56
CA GLN A 133 -13.88 -16.13 -5.02
C GLN A 133 -14.01 -15.87 -6.53
N THR A 134 -13.00 -15.29 -7.17
CA THR A 134 -12.96 -15.08 -8.63
C THR A 134 -12.42 -16.26 -9.41
N ALA A 135 -11.82 -17.26 -8.74
CA ALA A 135 -11.24 -18.43 -9.38
C ALA A 135 -12.29 -19.21 -10.20
N GLY A 136 -12.01 -19.42 -11.49
CA GLY A 136 -12.91 -20.13 -12.41
C GLY A 136 -14.17 -19.36 -12.83
N ARG A 137 -14.31 -18.08 -12.43
CA ARG A 137 -15.48 -17.25 -12.76
C ARG A 137 -15.33 -16.50 -14.10
N GLY A 138 -14.20 -16.62 -14.78
CA GLY A 138 -13.94 -15.88 -16.03
C GLY A 138 -13.68 -14.39 -15.82
N VAL A 139 -13.28 -14.00 -14.62
CA VAL A 139 -12.96 -12.62 -14.23
C VAL A 139 -11.48 -12.52 -13.90
N ASN A 140 -10.77 -11.60 -14.57
CA ASN A 140 -9.37 -11.29 -14.25
C ASN A 140 -9.29 -10.25 -13.14
N VAL A 141 -8.19 -10.28 -12.38
CA VAL A 141 -7.92 -9.29 -11.31
C VAL A 141 -6.64 -8.53 -11.64
N TYR A 142 -6.71 -7.20 -11.53
CA TYR A 142 -5.59 -6.30 -11.71
C TYR A 142 -5.37 -5.49 -10.43
N THR A 143 -4.12 -5.35 -10.06
CA THR A 143 -3.75 -4.50 -8.94
C THR A 143 -3.71 -3.03 -9.34
N HIS A 144 -3.86 -2.13 -8.38
CA HIS A 144 -3.69 -0.70 -8.55
C HIS A 144 -2.94 -0.13 -7.34
N SER A 145 -2.09 0.86 -7.58
CA SER A 145 -1.41 1.59 -6.50
C SER A 145 -0.56 0.64 -5.61
N GLU A 146 -0.72 0.69 -4.30
CA GLU A 146 0.06 -0.10 -3.34
C GLU A 146 -0.29 -1.61 -3.32
N MET A 147 -1.25 -2.05 -4.12
CA MET A 147 -1.51 -3.49 -4.29
C MET A 147 -0.52 -4.15 -5.28
N LEU A 148 0.25 -3.40 -6.07
CA LEU A 148 1.25 -3.93 -7.00
C LEU A 148 2.18 -5.00 -6.35
N PRO A 149 2.68 -4.84 -5.11
CA PRO A 149 3.52 -5.84 -4.46
C PRO A 149 2.89 -7.23 -4.32
N ALA A 150 1.56 -7.37 -4.40
CA ALA A 150 0.89 -8.68 -4.37
C ALA A 150 1.42 -9.66 -5.44
N HIS A 151 1.86 -9.14 -6.58
CA HIS A 151 2.46 -9.94 -7.66
C HIS A 151 3.80 -10.57 -7.28
N GLY A 152 4.53 -10.01 -6.32
CA GLY A 152 5.80 -10.55 -5.84
C GLY A 152 5.63 -11.73 -4.88
N TYR A 153 4.46 -11.90 -4.26
CA TYR A 153 4.22 -12.97 -3.31
C TYR A 153 3.90 -14.29 -4.04
N PRO A 154 4.78 -15.33 -3.90
CA PRO A 154 4.67 -16.55 -4.71
C PRO A 154 3.36 -17.31 -4.50
N GLU A 155 2.83 -17.36 -3.27
CA GLU A 155 1.57 -18.06 -3.00
C GLU A 155 0.35 -17.38 -3.64
N LEU A 156 0.36 -16.07 -3.81
CA LEU A 156 -0.68 -15.37 -4.55
C LEU A 156 -0.53 -15.59 -6.06
N LYS A 157 0.69 -15.38 -6.59
CA LYS A 157 0.92 -15.44 -8.04
C LYS A 157 0.78 -16.84 -8.63
N ARG A 158 1.26 -17.87 -7.92
CA ARG A 158 1.23 -19.26 -8.40
C ARG A 158 -0.17 -19.87 -8.29
N ARG A 159 -0.91 -19.57 -7.21
CA ARG A 159 -2.26 -20.14 -6.99
C ARG A 159 -3.34 -19.49 -7.83
N TYR A 160 -3.17 -18.21 -8.21
CA TYR A 160 -4.22 -17.44 -8.88
C TYR A 160 -3.73 -16.87 -10.21
N PRO A 161 -3.73 -17.68 -11.29
CA PRO A 161 -3.23 -17.26 -12.61
C PRO A 161 -4.06 -16.13 -13.25
N HIS A 162 -5.24 -15.84 -12.72
CA HIS A 162 -6.08 -14.71 -13.12
C HIS A 162 -5.74 -13.40 -12.40
N LEU A 163 -4.75 -13.38 -11.50
CA LEU A 163 -4.03 -12.17 -11.06
C LEU A 163 -3.06 -11.79 -12.20
N LYS A 164 -3.50 -10.93 -13.12
CA LYS A 164 -2.85 -10.72 -14.41
C LYS A 164 -1.75 -9.67 -14.40
N GLY A 165 -2.10 -8.43 -14.02
CA GLY A 165 -1.21 -7.29 -14.15
C GLY A 165 -1.60 -6.14 -13.23
N ASN A 166 -1.06 -4.97 -13.52
CA ASN A 166 -1.36 -3.75 -12.79
C ASN A 166 -2.10 -2.75 -13.66
N PHE A 167 -3.18 -2.19 -13.14
CA PHE A 167 -3.98 -1.15 -13.77
C PHE A 167 -3.52 0.22 -13.26
N GLY A 168 -3.19 1.12 -14.18
CA GLY A 168 -2.82 2.47 -13.81
C GLY A 168 -1.53 2.58 -12.99
N THR A 169 -1.43 3.63 -12.19
CA THR A 169 -0.23 4.01 -11.46
C THR A 169 -0.52 4.25 -9.97
N ALA A 170 -0.04 5.37 -9.40
CA ALA A 170 -0.22 5.71 -8.00
C ALA A 170 -1.62 6.29 -7.71
N TRP A 171 -2.05 6.22 -6.44
CA TRP A 171 -3.36 6.66 -5.97
C TRP A 171 -3.80 8.06 -6.44
N GLN A 172 -2.87 8.98 -6.59
CA GLN A 172 -3.17 10.36 -6.99
C GLN A 172 -3.66 10.50 -8.45
N ASN A 173 -3.46 9.49 -9.28
CA ASN A 173 -3.88 9.49 -10.68
C ASN A 173 -5.24 8.82 -10.92
N GLN A 174 -5.82 8.18 -9.90
CA GLN A 174 -7.02 7.34 -10.01
C GLN A 174 -8.21 8.04 -10.66
N GLN A 175 -8.44 9.33 -10.39
CA GLN A 175 -9.57 10.06 -10.97
C GLN A 175 -9.54 10.17 -12.49
N ARG A 176 -8.35 10.12 -13.07
CA ARG A 176 -8.15 10.07 -14.54
C ARG A 176 -8.10 8.63 -15.03
N GLU A 177 -7.43 7.75 -14.29
CA GLU A 177 -7.20 6.37 -14.70
C GLU A 177 -8.48 5.52 -14.65
N PHE A 178 -9.41 5.84 -13.74
CA PHE A 178 -10.70 5.16 -13.63
C PHE A 178 -11.83 5.79 -14.45
N GLU A 179 -11.55 6.86 -15.19
CA GLU A 179 -12.57 7.49 -16.03
C GLU A 179 -13.15 6.48 -17.03
N ASP A 180 -14.47 6.28 -16.98
CA ASP A 180 -15.23 5.34 -17.82
C ASP A 180 -14.69 3.89 -17.86
N ILE A 181 -13.99 3.45 -16.84
CA ILE A 181 -13.47 2.08 -16.74
C ILE A 181 -14.62 1.06 -16.79
N PRO A 182 -14.58 0.03 -17.66
CA PRO A 182 -15.63 -0.98 -17.77
C PRO A 182 -15.43 -2.12 -16.73
N ALA A 183 -15.11 -1.77 -15.49
CA ALA A 183 -14.82 -2.73 -14.42
C ALA A 183 -15.13 -2.13 -13.06
N PRO A 184 -15.51 -2.93 -12.05
CA PRO A 184 -15.59 -2.48 -10.68
C PRO A 184 -14.20 -2.26 -10.08
N ILE A 185 -14.15 -1.35 -9.10
CA ILE A 185 -12.97 -0.98 -8.34
C ILE A 185 -13.23 -1.29 -6.88
N LEU A 186 -12.40 -2.15 -6.28
CA LEU A 186 -12.46 -2.50 -4.86
C LEU A 186 -11.31 -1.82 -4.11
N PHE A 187 -11.64 -0.93 -3.18
CA PHE A 187 -10.67 -0.33 -2.27
C PHE A 187 -10.61 -1.10 -0.94
N THR A 188 -9.43 -1.50 -0.54
CA THR A 188 -9.17 -2.24 0.70
C THR A 188 -8.58 -1.38 1.81
N THR A 189 -7.99 -0.25 1.46
CA THR A 189 -7.34 0.69 2.38
C THR A 189 -7.48 2.14 1.91
N ASN A 190 -6.77 3.05 2.53
CA ASN A 190 -6.91 4.51 2.49
C ASN A 190 -6.62 5.23 1.16
N CYS A 191 -6.34 4.53 0.07
CA CYS A 191 -5.97 5.15 -1.21
C CYS A 191 -7.14 5.70 -2.03
N ILE A 192 -8.34 5.80 -1.46
CA ILE A 192 -9.53 6.34 -2.15
C ILE A 192 -9.52 7.87 -2.17
N MET A 193 -9.77 8.45 -3.33
CA MET A 193 -9.98 9.90 -3.53
C MET A 193 -11.48 10.21 -3.73
N PRO A 194 -11.88 11.49 -3.67
CA PRO A 194 -13.24 11.88 -4.05
C PRO A 194 -13.62 11.32 -5.42
N LEU A 195 -14.75 10.61 -5.47
CA LEU A 195 -15.18 9.87 -6.64
C LEU A 195 -15.72 10.81 -7.73
N ARG A 196 -15.50 10.45 -9.00
CA ARG A 196 -16.12 11.10 -10.14
C ARG A 196 -17.33 10.32 -10.63
N ALA A 197 -18.32 11.03 -11.19
CA ALA A 197 -19.56 10.44 -11.70
C ALA A 197 -19.31 9.36 -12.78
N SER A 198 -18.21 9.47 -13.54
CA SER A 198 -17.86 8.53 -14.61
C SER A 198 -17.52 7.10 -14.12
N TYR A 199 -17.27 6.90 -12.79
CA TYR A 199 -16.96 5.56 -12.24
C TYR A 199 -17.53 5.30 -10.84
N ALA A 200 -18.19 6.27 -10.21
CA ALA A 200 -18.66 6.14 -8.82
C ALA A 200 -19.64 4.99 -8.60
N ASP A 201 -20.43 4.63 -9.60
CA ASP A 201 -21.45 3.56 -9.59
C ASP A 201 -20.88 2.14 -9.55
N ARG A 202 -19.56 2.00 -9.70
CA ARG A 202 -18.83 0.73 -9.76
C ARG A 202 -17.71 0.61 -8.73
N VAL A 203 -17.70 1.51 -7.72
CA VAL A 203 -16.75 1.50 -6.63
C VAL A 203 -17.32 0.73 -5.45
N PHE A 204 -16.47 -0.08 -4.82
CA PHE A 204 -16.73 -0.83 -3.60
C PHE A 204 -15.60 -0.58 -2.60
N THR A 205 -15.92 -0.69 -1.33
CA THR A 205 -14.95 -0.61 -0.23
C THR A 205 -15.04 -1.84 0.64
N THR A 206 -13.94 -2.19 1.32
CA THR A 206 -13.92 -3.26 2.32
C THR A 206 -12.89 -2.95 3.41
N SER A 207 -12.84 -3.79 4.45
CA SER A 207 -11.86 -3.71 5.54
C SER A 207 -11.87 -2.34 6.24
N VAL A 208 -10.74 -1.66 6.30
CA VAL A 208 -10.54 -0.43 7.08
C VAL A 208 -10.92 0.86 6.34
N VAL A 209 -11.39 0.77 5.10
CA VAL A 209 -11.80 1.93 4.31
C VAL A 209 -13.29 1.93 4.05
N ALA A 210 -13.92 3.08 4.23
CA ALA A 210 -15.29 3.33 3.82
C ALA A 210 -15.37 4.70 3.14
N TYR A 211 -16.37 4.88 2.29
CA TYR A 211 -16.63 6.16 1.64
C TYR A 211 -18.16 6.43 1.59
N PRO A 212 -18.62 7.65 1.86
CA PRO A 212 -20.04 7.96 1.88
C PRO A 212 -20.74 7.59 0.57
N GLY A 213 -21.84 6.82 0.68
CA GLY A 213 -22.63 6.40 -0.48
C GLY A 213 -22.05 5.27 -1.32
N VAL A 214 -20.91 4.70 -0.93
CA VAL A 214 -20.27 3.56 -1.61
C VAL A 214 -20.63 2.27 -0.88
N PRO A 215 -21.02 1.18 -1.59
CA PRO A 215 -21.22 -0.14 -0.99
C PRO A 215 -19.96 -0.61 -0.25
N HIS A 216 -20.14 -1.04 1.00
CA HIS A 216 -19.08 -1.58 1.82
C HIS A 216 -19.26 -3.09 2.00
N ILE A 217 -18.24 -3.86 1.67
CA ILE A 217 -18.19 -5.29 1.94
C ILE A 217 -17.69 -5.47 3.37
N ASP A 218 -18.49 -6.09 4.20
CA ASP A 218 -18.23 -6.26 5.63
C ASP A 218 -17.14 -7.32 5.93
N GLU A 219 -16.97 -7.62 7.22
CA GLU A 219 -15.97 -8.59 7.70
C GLU A 219 -16.19 -10.02 7.16
N GLY A 220 -17.37 -10.33 6.66
CA GLY A 220 -17.69 -11.60 6.00
C GLY A 220 -17.01 -11.77 4.64
N ARG A 221 -16.52 -10.67 4.05
CA ARG A 221 -15.80 -10.65 2.76
C ARG A 221 -16.51 -11.39 1.64
N ASP A 222 -17.82 -11.23 1.54
CA ASP A 222 -18.56 -11.73 0.37
C ASP A 222 -18.37 -10.73 -0.79
N PHE A 223 -17.49 -11.06 -1.70
CA PHE A 223 -17.19 -10.24 -2.89
C PHE A 223 -18.12 -10.54 -4.07
N SER A 224 -19.18 -11.36 -3.89
CA SER A 224 -20.16 -11.63 -4.95
C SER A 224 -20.68 -10.37 -5.64
N PRO A 225 -21.04 -9.26 -4.94
CA PRO A 225 -21.50 -8.04 -5.60
C PRO A 225 -20.46 -7.41 -6.53
N VAL A 226 -19.17 -7.49 -6.18
CA VAL A 226 -18.06 -6.98 -7.01
C VAL A 226 -17.89 -7.85 -8.25
N ILE A 227 -17.97 -9.19 -8.08
CA ILE A 227 -17.85 -10.16 -9.16
C ILE A 227 -19.00 -10.03 -10.15
N GLU A 228 -20.23 -9.93 -9.64
CA GLU A 228 -21.43 -9.73 -10.47
C GLU A 228 -21.35 -8.43 -11.27
N LYS A 229 -20.86 -7.36 -10.65
CA LYS A 229 -20.64 -6.07 -11.33
C LYS A 229 -19.58 -6.17 -12.43
N ALA A 230 -18.52 -6.94 -12.24
CA ALA A 230 -17.53 -7.19 -13.28
C ALA A 230 -18.11 -7.95 -14.48
N LEU A 231 -18.93 -8.97 -14.22
CA LEU A 231 -19.61 -9.72 -15.27
C LEU A 231 -20.66 -8.89 -16.01
N GLU A 232 -21.40 -8.02 -15.29
CA GLU A 232 -22.36 -7.07 -15.86
C GLU A 232 -21.69 -6.09 -16.83
N LEU A 233 -20.55 -5.49 -16.39
CA LEU A 233 -19.81 -4.51 -17.18
C LEU A 233 -19.05 -5.11 -18.37
N GLY A 234 -18.70 -6.41 -18.29
CA GLY A 234 -18.10 -7.20 -19.37
C GLY A 234 -16.65 -6.88 -19.72
N GLY A 235 -16.07 -5.83 -19.17
CA GLY A 235 -14.69 -5.43 -19.44
C GLY A 235 -14.44 -4.85 -20.82
N TYR A 236 -13.18 -4.82 -21.25
CA TYR A 236 -12.81 -4.36 -22.59
C TYR A 236 -13.13 -5.42 -23.67
N ALA A 237 -13.53 -4.97 -24.87
CA ALA A 237 -13.82 -5.85 -26.00
C ALA A 237 -12.56 -6.47 -26.63
N GLU A 238 -11.41 -5.82 -26.42
CA GLU A 238 -10.08 -6.24 -26.89
C GLU A 238 -9.01 -5.89 -25.85
N ASP A 239 -7.82 -6.47 -25.96
CA ASP A 239 -6.72 -6.18 -25.07
C ASP A 239 -6.33 -4.70 -25.14
N ARG A 240 -6.11 -4.07 -23.98
CA ARG A 240 -5.71 -2.67 -23.85
C ARG A 240 -4.32 -2.56 -23.28
N MET A 241 -3.40 -2.03 -24.06
CA MET A 241 -2.05 -1.72 -23.59
C MET A 241 -2.04 -0.33 -22.95
N PHE A 242 -1.67 -0.29 -21.68
CA PHE A 242 -1.42 0.95 -20.96
C PHE A 242 0.07 1.14 -20.72
N THR A 243 0.46 2.36 -20.42
CA THR A 243 1.85 2.71 -20.09
C THR A 243 1.92 3.40 -18.73
N GLY A 244 3.06 3.25 -18.07
CA GLY A 244 3.43 4.06 -16.93
C GLY A 244 3.65 5.53 -17.30
N ILE A 245 3.97 6.35 -16.33
CA ILE A 245 4.12 7.81 -16.54
C ILE A 245 5.31 8.19 -17.44
N ASN A 246 6.26 7.29 -17.63
CA ASN A 246 7.42 7.49 -18.50
C ASN A 246 7.34 6.69 -19.81
N GLY A 247 6.21 6.00 -20.07
CA GLY A 247 5.96 5.31 -21.33
C GLY A 247 6.28 3.81 -21.33
N GLY A 248 6.82 3.25 -20.25
CA GLY A 248 7.03 1.81 -20.11
C GLY A 248 5.70 1.03 -20.01
N ASN A 249 5.64 -0.18 -20.52
CA ASN A 249 4.44 -1.04 -20.52
C ASN A 249 4.49 -2.17 -19.48
N THR A 250 5.53 -2.19 -18.69
CA THR A 250 5.73 -3.12 -17.56
C THR A 250 6.31 -2.38 -16.36
N VAL A 251 6.10 -2.92 -15.18
CA VAL A 251 6.70 -2.44 -13.92
C VAL A 251 7.28 -3.62 -13.14
N MET A 252 8.30 -3.35 -12.32
CA MET A 252 8.91 -4.37 -11.47
C MET A 252 8.45 -4.23 -10.02
N THR A 253 8.33 -5.37 -9.33
CA THR A 253 8.09 -5.45 -7.88
C THR A 253 8.74 -6.71 -7.30
N GLY A 254 8.62 -6.94 -5.97
CA GLY A 254 9.09 -8.15 -5.31
C GLY A 254 10.49 -8.05 -4.70
N PHE A 255 11.12 -6.87 -4.71
CA PHE A 255 12.42 -6.64 -4.08
C PHE A 255 12.25 -6.40 -2.56
N ALA A 256 11.82 -7.43 -1.83
CA ALA A 256 11.67 -7.38 -0.38
C ALA A 256 12.96 -7.82 0.34
N ARG A 257 12.89 -7.88 1.68
CA ARG A 257 14.02 -8.19 2.55
C ARG A 257 14.78 -9.47 2.14
N GLY A 258 14.06 -10.55 1.87
CA GLY A 258 14.66 -11.83 1.46
C GLY A 258 15.49 -11.70 0.18
N THR A 259 14.94 -11.05 -0.84
CA THR A 259 15.64 -10.77 -2.10
C THR A 259 16.87 -9.89 -1.90
N VAL A 260 16.74 -8.80 -1.14
CA VAL A 260 17.84 -7.85 -0.87
C VAL A 260 18.98 -8.53 -0.12
N LEU A 261 18.67 -9.32 0.91
CA LEU A 261 19.67 -10.08 1.66
C LEU A 261 20.31 -11.18 0.82
N GLY A 262 19.55 -11.81 -0.08
CA GLY A 262 20.07 -12.83 -0.99
C GLY A 262 21.11 -12.33 -2.01
N VAL A 263 21.14 -11.03 -2.28
CA VAL A 263 22.14 -10.40 -3.16
C VAL A 263 23.17 -9.55 -2.41
N ALA A 264 23.12 -9.53 -1.07
CA ALA A 264 23.93 -8.64 -0.23
C ALA A 264 25.43 -8.79 -0.50
N ASP A 265 25.95 -10.02 -0.62
CA ASP A 265 27.38 -10.26 -0.88
C ASP A 265 27.82 -9.66 -2.21
N LYS A 266 27.03 -9.82 -3.26
CA LYS A 266 27.31 -9.22 -4.58
C LYS A 266 27.32 -7.69 -4.52
N VAL A 267 26.38 -7.11 -3.78
CA VAL A 267 26.30 -5.65 -3.57
C VAL A 267 27.53 -5.16 -2.80
N ILE A 268 27.94 -5.86 -1.74
CA ILE A 268 29.15 -5.54 -0.96
C ILE A 268 30.41 -5.62 -1.83
N GLU A 269 30.52 -6.65 -2.66
CA GLU A 269 31.65 -6.78 -3.61
C GLU A 269 31.67 -5.63 -4.63
N ALA A 270 30.52 -5.27 -5.20
CA ALA A 270 30.39 -4.17 -6.13
C ALA A 270 30.75 -2.81 -5.49
N VAL A 271 30.36 -2.59 -4.22
CA VAL A 271 30.77 -1.40 -3.45
C VAL A 271 32.30 -1.40 -3.22
N LYS A 272 32.88 -2.51 -2.80
CA LYS A 272 34.34 -2.64 -2.60
C LYS A 272 35.14 -2.43 -3.90
N ALA A 273 34.59 -2.88 -5.03
CA ALA A 273 35.16 -2.69 -6.35
C ALA A 273 34.95 -1.27 -6.92
N GLY A 274 34.15 -0.42 -6.25
CA GLY A 274 33.84 0.93 -6.72
C GLY A 274 32.80 0.98 -7.86
N ALA A 275 32.15 -0.15 -8.18
CA ALA A 275 31.09 -0.20 -9.18
C ALA A 275 29.78 0.40 -8.66
N ILE A 276 29.55 0.36 -7.34
CA ILE A 276 28.46 1.06 -6.66
C ILE A 276 29.07 2.09 -5.72
N ARG A 277 28.71 3.36 -5.89
CA ARG A 277 29.18 4.47 -5.05
C ARG A 277 28.06 5.17 -4.28
N HIS A 278 26.83 5.06 -4.78
CA HIS A 278 25.70 5.77 -4.19
C HIS A 278 24.50 4.86 -4.01
N PHE A 279 23.78 5.09 -2.91
CA PHE A 279 22.47 4.52 -2.67
C PHE A 279 21.50 5.67 -2.39
N PHE A 280 20.42 5.78 -3.15
CA PHE A 280 19.37 6.74 -2.90
C PHE A 280 18.07 6.02 -2.57
N LEU A 281 17.45 6.38 -1.46
CA LEU A 281 16.08 5.98 -1.14
C LEU A 281 15.14 7.07 -1.66
N VAL A 282 14.43 6.78 -2.74
CA VAL A 282 13.45 7.66 -3.38
C VAL A 282 12.07 7.02 -3.24
N ALA A 283 11.31 7.45 -2.24
CA ALA A 283 10.11 6.75 -1.78
C ALA A 283 9.04 7.70 -1.25
N GLY A 284 7.89 7.16 -0.86
CA GLY A 284 6.79 7.87 -0.23
C GLY A 284 5.58 8.07 -1.13
N CYS A 285 4.57 8.80 -0.64
CA CYS A 285 3.29 8.98 -1.35
C CYS A 285 3.27 10.12 -2.36
N ASP A 286 4.10 11.14 -2.20
CA ASP A 286 4.38 12.26 -3.09
C ASP A 286 3.20 13.17 -3.51
N GLY A 287 1.98 12.93 -3.11
CA GLY A 287 0.84 13.82 -3.35
C GLY A 287 0.47 14.06 -4.82
N ALA A 288 -0.65 14.78 -5.04
CA ALA A 288 -1.37 14.85 -6.32
C ALA A 288 -1.20 16.15 -7.12
N ARG A 289 -0.35 17.08 -6.70
CA ARG A 289 -0.23 18.38 -7.40
C ARG A 289 0.33 18.21 -8.80
N PRO A 290 -0.23 18.86 -9.83
CA PRO A 290 0.33 18.90 -11.17
C PRO A 290 1.79 19.43 -11.17
N GLY A 291 2.62 18.90 -12.06
CA GLY A 291 4.05 19.30 -12.16
C GLY A 291 4.98 18.71 -11.11
N ARG A 292 4.52 17.79 -10.28
CA ARG A 292 5.35 17.06 -9.31
C ARG A 292 6.16 15.98 -10.00
N ASN A 293 7.22 16.33 -10.69
CA ASN A 293 8.14 15.44 -11.38
C ASN A 293 9.56 15.44 -10.79
N TYR A 294 9.78 16.08 -9.64
CA TYR A 294 11.09 16.23 -9.03
C TYR A 294 11.81 14.87 -8.88
N TYR A 295 11.14 13.88 -8.34
CA TYR A 295 11.75 12.56 -8.13
C TYR A 295 12.01 11.79 -9.42
N THR A 296 11.17 11.94 -10.44
CA THR A 296 11.41 11.41 -11.77
C THR A 296 12.68 12.02 -12.37
N GLU A 297 12.80 13.34 -12.34
CA GLU A 297 13.97 14.05 -12.87
C GLU A 297 15.23 13.78 -12.05
N PHE A 298 15.09 13.66 -10.71
CA PHE A 298 16.19 13.26 -9.85
C PHE A 298 16.75 11.89 -10.24
N VAL A 299 15.89 10.88 -10.38
CA VAL A 299 16.30 9.51 -10.72
C VAL A 299 16.94 9.44 -12.10
N LYS A 300 16.39 10.15 -13.10
CA LYS A 300 17.00 10.24 -14.44
C LYS A 300 18.39 10.84 -14.47
N GLN A 301 18.75 11.63 -13.47
CA GLN A 301 20.04 12.32 -13.36
C GLN A 301 21.01 11.65 -12.37
N THR A 302 20.62 10.52 -11.77
CA THR A 302 21.52 9.77 -10.89
C THR A 302 22.70 9.21 -11.71
N PRO A 303 23.93 9.22 -11.17
CA PRO A 303 25.08 8.59 -11.82
C PRO A 303 24.86 7.08 -12.09
N ALA A 304 25.51 6.53 -13.11
CA ALA A 304 25.38 5.12 -13.48
C ALA A 304 25.88 4.13 -12.41
N ASP A 305 26.67 4.60 -11.45
CA ASP A 305 27.16 3.83 -10.29
C ASP A 305 26.24 3.96 -9.05
N THR A 306 24.95 4.19 -9.30
CA THR A 306 23.94 4.41 -8.26
C THR A 306 22.91 3.28 -8.21
N VAL A 307 22.59 2.82 -6.99
CA VAL A 307 21.43 1.98 -6.72
C VAL A 307 20.30 2.86 -6.17
N VAL A 308 19.14 2.83 -6.82
CA VAL A 308 17.93 3.52 -6.35
C VAL A 308 17.02 2.53 -5.65
N LEU A 309 16.78 2.77 -4.36
CA LEU A 309 15.82 2.03 -3.55
C LEU A 309 14.50 2.77 -3.54
N THR A 310 13.38 2.07 -3.60
CA THR A 310 12.05 2.69 -3.59
C THR A 310 11.05 1.84 -2.83
N LEU A 311 10.00 2.50 -2.33
CA LEU A 311 8.82 1.89 -1.72
C LEU A 311 7.62 2.86 -1.80
N ALA A 312 6.43 2.36 -1.47
CA ALA A 312 5.17 3.09 -1.52
C ALA A 312 4.83 3.64 -2.94
N CYS A 313 3.85 4.53 -3.07
CA CYS A 313 3.41 5.06 -4.36
C CYS A 313 4.47 5.89 -5.10
N GLY A 314 5.50 6.36 -4.41
CA GLY A 314 6.62 7.09 -5.01
C GLY A 314 7.35 6.30 -6.10
N LYS A 315 7.33 4.96 -6.02
CA LYS A 315 7.92 4.09 -7.06
C LYS A 315 7.37 4.36 -8.47
N TYR A 316 6.10 4.70 -8.60
CA TYR A 316 5.46 4.95 -9.90
C TYR A 316 5.99 6.18 -10.63
N ARG A 317 6.81 7.01 -9.98
CA ARG A 317 7.49 8.13 -10.63
C ARG A 317 8.57 7.69 -11.60
N PHE A 318 9.11 6.47 -11.46
CA PHE A 318 10.24 5.99 -12.24
C PHE A 318 10.35 4.46 -12.40
N ASN A 319 9.43 3.66 -11.86
CA ASN A 319 9.54 2.19 -11.93
C ASN A 319 9.26 1.61 -13.34
N ASP A 320 8.84 2.43 -14.28
CA ASP A 320 8.69 2.11 -15.70
C ASP A 320 9.84 2.67 -16.58
N LEU A 321 10.89 3.25 -15.96
CA LEU A 321 12.13 3.62 -16.63
C LEU A 321 13.08 2.43 -16.72
N ASP A 322 13.80 2.33 -17.84
CA ASP A 322 14.98 1.50 -17.93
C ASP A 322 16.18 2.27 -17.37
N LEU A 323 16.62 1.89 -16.17
CA LEU A 323 17.76 2.51 -15.49
C LEU A 323 19.06 1.76 -15.72
N GLY A 324 19.03 0.69 -16.54
CA GLY A 324 20.19 -0.16 -16.80
C GLY A 324 20.53 -1.10 -15.64
N THR A 325 21.73 -1.66 -15.69
CA THR A 325 22.25 -2.61 -14.71
C THR A 325 23.67 -2.23 -14.28
N ILE A 326 24.08 -2.66 -13.10
CA ILE A 326 25.43 -2.55 -12.56
C ILE A 326 26.03 -3.96 -12.51
N GLY A 327 26.90 -4.30 -13.46
CA GLY A 327 27.59 -5.58 -13.56
C GLY A 327 26.79 -6.69 -14.22
#